data_f36c2e91fd481d3736a315c18a4ca1fd
#
_entry.id   f36c2e91fd481d3736a315c18a4ca1fd
#
_cell.length_a   1.000
_cell.length_b   1.000
_cell.length_c   1.000
_cell.angle_alpha   90.00
_cell.angle_beta   90.00
_cell.angle_gamma   90.00
#
_symmetry.space_group_name_H-M   'P 1'
#
loop_
_entity.id
_entity.type
_entity.pdbx_description
1 polymer ?
#
loop_
_entity_poly.entity_id
_entity_poly.type
_entity_poly.pdbx_seq_one_letter_code
_entity_poly.pdbx_strand_id
1 'polypeptide(L)'
;MAVSSLDCFRQWTTNYASWADLKAWLQTTEKSVDIIESKDSPYVILRTNKDSNVDAPSQSEISQVCRSLVWNKDRNRPCCVAPFTARRDQRIDGPMTLKVEDFVEGVMINVFRYRADPLTHVATRSRMEADGAFYSERSFRDLFDEAMKAKNVSLEDISKVIGEPDDNVEATFITLVMAHPEHRVVRSVEEANLWAIYRGVVKNDGVVEFYTDDLPAAWRPKTYDAAFEAADWAAVEARCNEIKKGKPWYWQGLVVHAGLQRWRFRNADHDRVRRDLRGSESNSFGRFLRLRSSKRVQEYLRIYTEDNEAFQRFERDYRELTKVLYTWYCRCHKEHGVAFKVMPKSVQPLVFELHKYYLEKLRPASKSLRLAEVIQWITDYLKGPFGVSNVLRFQLETEKPPESKSPWPPIQANSPKSSTDQIE
;
A
#
# COMPACT_ATOMS: atom_id res chain seq x y z
N MET A 1 4.29 33.75 5.47
CA MET A 1 3.32 33.97 4.40
C MET A 1 2.90 32.62 3.79
N ALA A 2 1.65 32.51 3.30
CA ALA A 2 1.25 31.31 2.57
C ALA A 2 2.13 31.13 1.33
N VAL A 3 2.61 29.89 1.10
CA VAL A 3 3.44 29.57 -0.07
C VAL A 3 2.57 29.37 -1.31
N SER A 4 1.32 28.89 -1.09
CA SER A 4 0.36 28.60 -2.18
C SER A 4 -1.06 28.51 -1.61
N SER A 5 -2.06 28.68 -2.48
CA SER A 5 -3.47 28.50 -2.15
C SER A 5 -4.19 27.65 -3.19
N LEU A 6 -5.24 26.93 -2.77
CA LEU A 6 -6.17 26.19 -3.60
C LEU A 6 -7.57 26.75 -3.45
N ASP A 7 -8.22 27.02 -4.57
CA ASP A 7 -9.55 27.60 -4.65
C ASP A 7 -10.63 26.61 -5.14
N CYS A 8 -10.22 25.48 -5.67
CA CYS A 8 -11.14 24.49 -6.26
C CYS A 8 -12.22 23.99 -5.27
N PHE A 9 -11.90 23.88 -3.98
CA PHE A 9 -12.87 23.42 -2.99
C PHE A 9 -13.96 24.44 -2.71
N ARG A 10 -13.70 25.75 -2.83
CA ARG A 10 -14.74 26.79 -2.80
C ARG A 10 -15.72 26.59 -3.95
N GLN A 11 -15.22 26.30 -5.16
CA GLN A 11 -16.07 25.99 -6.30
C GLN A 11 -16.91 24.74 -6.06
N TRP A 12 -16.31 23.67 -5.49
CA TRP A 12 -17.06 22.45 -5.18
C TRP A 12 -18.20 22.69 -4.22
N THR A 13 -17.94 23.42 -3.14
CA THR A 13 -18.97 23.71 -2.11
C THR A 13 -20.02 24.74 -2.56
N THR A 14 -19.70 25.57 -3.55
CA THR A 14 -20.67 26.47 -4.20
C THR A 14 -21.56 25.70 -5.18
N ASN A 15 -21.00 24.81 -5.98
CA ASN A 15 -21.72 24.05 -6.99
C ASN A 15 -22.54 22.89 -6.40
N TYR A 16 -22.11 22.32 -5.28
CA TYR A 16 -22.70 21.17 -4.62
C TYR A 16 -22.98 21.52 -3.16
N ALA A 17 -24.24 21.85 -2.85
CA ALA A 17 -24.64 22.38 -1.54
C ALA A 17 -24.54 21.35 -0.40
N SER A 18 -24.59 20.05 -0.73
CA SER A 18 -24.50 18.95 0.24
C SER A 18 -23.43 17.94 -0.14
N TRP A 19 -22.99 17.15 0.88
CA TRP A 19 -22.12 16.01 0.63
C TRP A 19 -22.74 14.99 -0.36
N ALA A 20 -24.06 14.79 -0.30
CA ALA A 20 -24.73 13.86 -1.21
C ALA A 20 -24.59 14.28 -2.67
N ASP A 21 -24.75 15.59 -2.96
CA ASP A 21 -24.60 16.15 -4.30
C ASP A 21 -23.15 16.07 -4.78
N LEU A 22 -22.19 16.43 -3.93
CA LEU A 22 -20.77 16.36 -4.23
C LEU A 22 -20.33 14.90 -4.48
N LYS A 23 -20.79 13.97 -3.65
CA LYS A 23 -20.52 12.53 -3.81
C LYS A 23 -21.05 11.99 -5.14
N ALA A 24 -22.28 12.33 -5.50
CA ALA A 24 -22.90 11.91 -6.76
C ALA A 24 -22.11 12.44 -7.96
N TRP A 25 -21.69 13.70 -7.90
CA TRP A 25 -20.84 14.29 -8.94
C TRP A 25 -19.48 13.59 -9.05
N LEU A 26 -18.76 13.37 -7.92
CA LEU A 26 -17.47 12.67 -7.93
C LEU A 26 -17.60 11.27 -8.53
N GLN A 27 -18.63 10.52 -8.16
CA GLN A 27 -18.85 9.16 -8.66
C GLN A 27 -19.16 9.11 -10.16
N THR A 28 -19.79 10.14 -10.70
CA THR A 28 -20.16 10.20 -12.13
C THR A 28 -19.02 10.79 -12.98
N THR A 29 -18.31 11.78 -12.48
CA THR A 29 -17.35 12.59 -13.26
C THR A 29 -15.92 12.06 -13.12
N GLU A 30 -15.53 11.55 -11.94
CA GLU A 30 -14.13 11.23 -11.64
C GLU A 30 -13.97 9.79 -11.12
N LYS A 31 -13.97 8.84 -12.06
CA LYS A 31 -13.81 7.40 -11.76
C LYS A 31 -12.44 7.04 -11.15
N SER A 32 -11.47 7.97 -11.19
CA SER A 32 -10.15 7.76 -10.61
C SER A 32 -10.09 8.01 -9.11
N VAL A 33 -11.20 8.42 -8.48
CA VAL A 33 -11.28 8.74 -7.05
C VAL A 33 -12.11 7.68 -6.30
N ASP A 34 -11.49 7.03 -5.32
CA ASP A 34 -12.16 6.19 -4.34
C ASP A 34 -12.69 7.05 -3.19
N ILE A 35 -13.91 6.78 -2.76
CA ILE A 35 -14.57 7.41 -1.60
C ILE A 35 -14.58 6.39 -0.45
N ILE A 36 -13.86 6.69 0.63
CA ILE A 36 -13.74 5.80 1.79
C ILE A 36 -14.51 6.41 2.96
N GLU A 37 -15.67 5.84 3.25
CA GLU A 37 -16.56 6.25 4.33
C GLU A 37 -16.53 5.26 5.49
N SER A 38 -16.58 5.78 6.72
CA SER A 38 -16.97 5.03 7.92
C SER A 38 -18.39 5.43 8.31
N LYS A 39 -19.20 4.45 8.79
CA LYS A 39 -20.60 4.69 9.15
C LYS A 39 -20.74 5.70 10.28
N ASP A 40 -19.85 5.65 11.25
CA ASP A 40 -19.95 6.41 12.51
C ASP A 40 -19.03 7.63 12.55
N SER A 41 -18.43 8.03 11.40
CA SER A 41 -17.53 9.18 11.32
C SER A 41 -18.13 10.27 10.44
N PRO A 42 -18.07 11.55 10.84
CA PRO A 42 -18.40 12.67 9.98
C PRO A 42 -17.38 12.87 8.86
N TYR A 43 -16.24 12.21 8.94
CA TYR A 43 -15.13 12.35 8.00
C TYR A 43 -15.14 11.25 6.94
N VAL A 44 -14.73 11.61 5.73
CA VAL A 44 -14.52 10.72 4.60
C VAL A 44 -13.17 10.99 3.97
N ILE A 45 -12.52 9.97 3.45
CA ILE A 45 -11.28 10.12 2.70
C ILE A 45 -11.56 9.96 1.22
N LEU A 46 -11.20 10.99 0.45
CA LEU A 46 -11.15 10.94 -1.00
C LEU A 46 -9.72 10.66 -1.45
N ARG A 47 -9.53 9.56 -2.16
CA ARG A 47 -8.19 9.19 -2.63
C ARG A 47 -8.20 8.75 -4.08
N THR A 48 -7.15 9.08 -4.81
CA THR A 48 -6.89 8.54 -6.14
C THR A 48 -6.74 7.02 -6.06
N ASN A 49 -7.47 6.28 -6.88
CA ASN A 49 -7.39 4.82 -6.92
C ASN A 49 -6.07 4.33 -7.57
N LYS A 50 -5.84 3.01 -7.50
CA LYS A 50 -4.59 2.41 -8.00
C LYS A 50 -4.52 2.36 -9.53
N ASP A 51 -5.66 2.35 -10.19
CA ASP A 51 -5.77 2.20 -11.64
C ASP A 51 -5.63 3.55 -12.37
N SER A 52 -5.70 4.66 -11.63
CA SER A 52 -5.45 5.99 -12.18
C SER A 52 -3.99 6.11 -12.61
N ASN A 53 -3.77 6.43 -13.87
CA ASN A 53 -2.43 6.78 -14.36
C ASN A 53 -2.05 8.17 -13.84
N VAL A 54 -1.48 8.21 -12.64
CA VAL A 54 -1.06 9.43 -11.92
C VAL A 54 -0.03 10.25 -12.72
N ASP A 55 0.57 9.65 -13.73
CA ASP A 55 1.61 10.25 -14.57
C ASP A 55 1.07 10.68 -15.95
N ALA A 56 -0.24 10.53 -16.19
CA ALA A 56 -0.82 10.99 -17.46
C ALA A 56 -0.81 12.52 -17.54
N PRO A 57 -0.44 13.09 -18.69
CA PRO A 57 -0.49 14.55 -18.90
C PRO A 57 -1.91 15.13 -18.74
N SER A 58 -2.93 14.27 -18.86
CA SER A 58 -4.35 14.60 -18.74
C SER A 58 -4.93 14.33 -17.35
N GLN A 59 -4.09 14.21 -16.30
CA GLN A 59 -4.61 14.00 -14.95
C GLN A 59 -5.52 15.17 -14.57
N SER A 60 -6.77 14.87 -14.19
CA SER A 60 -7.70 15.91 -13.76
C SER A 60 -7.18 16.61 -12.50
N GLU A 61 -7.47 17.89 -12.36
CA GLU A 61 -7.16 18.65 -11.14
C GLU A 61 -7.76 17.95 -9.92
N ILE A 62 -8.96 17.38 -10.06
CA ILE A 62 -9.65 16.60 -9.03
C ILE A 62 -8.77 15.45 -8.52
N SER A 63 -8.20 14.67 -9.43
CA SER A 63 -7.37 13.52 -9.04
C SER A 63 -6.06 13.93 -8.37
N GLN A 64 -5.55 15.12 -8.66
CA GLN A 64 -4.35 15.66 -7.99
C GLN A 64 -4.64 16.06 -6.54
N VAL A 65 -5.76 16.76 -6.29
CA VAL A 65 -6.15 17.18 -4.94
C VAL A 65 -6.68 16.03 -4.09
N CYS A 66 -7.28 15.00 -4.72
CA CYS A 66 -7.81 13.81 -4.04
C CYS A 66 -6.76 12.73 -3.75
N ARG A 67 -5.48 13.06 -3.57
CA ARG A 67 -4.48 12.06 -3.20
C ARG A 67 -4.75 11.40 -1.84
N SER A 68 -5.21 12.19 -0.88
CA SER A 68 -5.71 11.82 0.45
C SER A 68 -6.34 13.08 1.03
N LEU A 69 -7.48 13.44 0.50
CA LEU A 69 -8.27 14.57 0.96
C LEU A 69 -9.21 14.07 2.05
N VAL A 70 -9.14 14.64 3.25
CA VAL A 70 -10.13 14.40 4.30
C VAL A 70 -11.22 15.47 4.18
N TRP A 71 -12.47 15.02 4.13
CA TRP A 71 -13.65 15.85 3.95
C TRP A 71 -14.64 15.63 5.08
N ASN A 72 -15.21 16.71 5.64
CA ASN A 72 -16.30 16.63 6.59
C ASN A 72 -17.64 16.60 5.84
N LYS A 73 -18.40 15.50 6.00
CA LYS A 73 -19.68 15.29 5.32
C LYS A 73 -20.78 16.24 5.79
N ASP A 74 -20.81 16.52 7.09
CA ASP A 74 -21.89 17.29 7.72
C ASP A 74 -21.80 18.78 7.37
N ARG A 75 -20.60 19.28 7.26
CA ARG A 75 -20.32 20.68 6.91
C ARG A 75 -20.04 20.88 5.44
N ASN A 76 -19.87 19.80 4.69
CA ASN A 76 -19.50 19.82 3.28
C ASN A 76 -18.23 20.65 3.00
N ARG A 77 -17.13 20.38 3.74
CA ARG A 77 -15.87 21.14 3.69
C ARG A 77 -14.65 20.21 3.77
N PRO A 78 -13.52 20.58 3.13
CA PRO A 78 -12.26 19.88 3.35
C PRO A 78 -11.77 20.11 4.79
N CYS A 79 -11.07 19.10 5.35
CA CYS A 79 -10.41 19.19 6.67
C CYS A 79 -8.90 19.09 6.56
N CYS A 80 -8.40 18.29 5.62
CA CYS A 80 -6.99 18.10 5.41
C CYS A 80 -6.72 17.74 3.95
N VAL A 81 -5.76 18.41 3.34
CA VAL A 81 -5.36 18.19 1.94
C VAL A 81 -3.93 17.68 1.89
N ALA A 82 -3.74 16.44 1.46
CA ALA A 82 -2.40 15.87 1.32
C ALA A 82 -1.62 16.50 0.15
N PRO A 83 -0.27 16.45 0.18
CA PRO A 83 0.57 16.91 -0.92
C PRO A 83 0.17 16.29 -2.24
N PHE A 84 0.15 17.06 -3.31
CA PHE A 84 -0.06 16.56 -4.66
C PHE A 84 0.91 15.43 -4.97
N THR A 85 0.47 14.50 -5.79
CA THR A 85 1.38 13.44 -6.26
C THR A 85 2.53 14.06 -7.03
N ALA A 86 3.76 13.79 -6.62
CA ALA A 86 4.92 14.26 -7.36
C ALA A 86 4.95 13.62 -8.76
N ARG A 87 4.93 14.45 -9.79
CA ARG A 87 4.87 14.07 -11.22
C ARG A 87 6.14 13.35 -11.64
N ARG A 88 6.04 12.55 -12.69
CA ARG A 88 7.18 11.88 -13.35
C ARG A 88 7.53 12.54 -14.68
N ASP A 89 6.59 13.29 -15.24
CA ASP A 89 6.86 14.02 -16.44
C ASP A 89 8.01 15.01 -16.21
N GLN A 90 8.93 15.03 -17.14
CA GLN A 90 10.16 15.84 -17.07
C GLN A 90 9.93 17.17 -17.75
N ARG A 91 8.93 17.94 -17.27
CA ARG A 91 8.53 19.21 -17.87
C ARG A 91 8.32 20.27 -16.81
N ILE A 92 8.79 21.45 -17.09
CA ILE A 92 8.44 22.71 -16.42
C ILE A 92 7.97 23.71 -17.47
N ASP A 93 7.02 24.54 -17.11
CA ASP A 93 6.37 25.50 -18.02
C ASP A 93 7.13 26.85 -17.98
N GLY A 94 8.35 26.85 -18.52
CA GLY A 94 9.23 28.01 -18.56
C GLY A 94 10.10 28.20 -17.29
N PRO A 95 10.80 29.34 -17.21
CA PRO A 95 11.68 29.64 -16.05
C PRO A 95 10.90 29.70 -14.76
N MET A 96 11.38 29.00 -13.71
CA MET A 96 10.76 29.03 -12.39
C MET A 96 11.77 28.81 -11.26
N THR A 97 11.42 29.35 -10.10
CA THR A 97 12.15 29.13 -8.85
C THR A 97 11.72 27.85 -8.23
N LEU A 98 12.66 26.95 -7.98
CA LEU A 98 12.44 25.61 -7.47
C LEU A 98 13.10 25.42 -6.11
N LYS A 99 12.47 24.62 -5.26
CA LYS A 99 13.04 24.09 -4.02
C LYS A 99 13.36 22.61 -4.22
N VAL A 100 14.53 22.17 -3.77
CA VAL A 100 14.99 20.78 -3.90
C VAL A 100 15.18 20.16 -2.53
N GLU A 101 14.47 19.07 -2.25
CA GLU A 101 14.51 18.37 -0.96
C GLU A 101 14.71 16.87 -1.13
N ASP A 102 15.17 16.20 -0.05
CA ASP A 102 15.16 14.74 0.00
C ASP A 102 13.71 14.20 -0.19
N PHE A 103 13.59 13.20 -1.04
CA PHE A 103 12.36 12.42 -1.12
C PHE A 103 12.36 11.41 0.03
N VAL A 104 11.84 11.80 1.18
CA VAL A 104 11.81 10.93 2.37
C VAL A 104 10.92 9.71 2.15
N GLU A 105 11.42 8.54 2.59
CA GLU A 105 10.71 7.27 2.50
C GLU A 105 9.90 7.03 3.77
N GLY A 106 8.64 6.64 3.61
CA GLY A 106 7.79 6.32 4.74
C GLY A 106 6.30 6.33 4.43
N VAL A 107 5.51 6.30 5.50
CA VAL A 107 4.05 6.37 5.48
C VAL A 107 3.60 7.81 5.64
N MET A 108 2.70 8.26 4.77
CA MET A 108 2.09 9.57 4.90
C MET A 108 1.05 9.54 6.02
N ILE A 109 1.21 10.44 6.98
CA ILE A 109 0.31 10.68 8.11
C ILE A 109 -0.20 12.11 8.01
N ASN A 110 -1.51 12.29 8.01
CA ASN A 110 -2.17 13.57 8.09
C ASN A 110 -2.69 13.76 9.53
N VAL A 111 -2.39 14.90 10.13
CA VAL A 111 -2.93 15.30 11.43
C VAL A 111 -3.73 16.57 11.23
N PHE A 112 -4.95 16.63 11.73
CA PHE A 112 -5.80 17.81 11.55
C PHE A 112 -6.71 18.08 12.76
N ARG A 113 -7.12 19.32 12.88
CA ARG A 113 -8.14 19.81 13.82
C ARG A 113 -9.24 20.49 13.04
N TYR A 114 -10.46 20.29 13.49
CA TYR A 114 -11.64 20.86 12.88
C TYR A 114 -12.35 21.75 13.91
N ARG A 115 -12.80 22.95 13.53
CA ARG A 115 -13.34 23.96 14.46
C ARG A 115 -14.48 23.46 15.35
N ALA A 116 -15.36 22.65 14.80
CA ALA A 116 -16.51 22.10 15.53
C ALA A 116 -16.19 20.81 16.29
N ASP A 117 -14.93 20.36 16.29
CA ASP A 117 -14.49 19.13 16.92
C ASP A 117 -13.24 19.40 17.79
N PRO A 118 -13.32 19.21 19.11
CA PRO A 118 -12.18 19.49 20.00
C PRO A 118 -11.03 18.52 19.85
N LEU A 119 -11.23 17.40 19.11
CA LEU A 119 -10.23 16.34 18.97
C LEU A 119 -9.22 16.67 17.88
N THR A 120 -8.01 16.17 18.07
CA THR A 120 -6.99 16.12 17.02
C THR A 120 -7.02 14.75 16.37
N HIS A 121 -7.31 14.73 15.08
CA HIS A 121 -7.47 13.51 14.30
C HIS A 121 -6.19 13.16 13.55
N VAL A 122 -5.98 11.85 13.38
CA VAL A 122 -4.87 11.29 12.61
C VAL A 122 -5.44 10.46 11.46
N ALA A 123 -4.92 10.62 10.27
CA ALA A 123 -5.34 9.82 9.12
C ALA A 123 -4.15 9.39 8.27
N THR A 124 -4.25 8.21 7.67
CA THR A 124 -3.38 7.80 6.57
C THR A 124 -4.05 8.09 5.23
N ARG A 125 -3.42 7.68 4.14
CA ARG A 125 -4.03 7.80 2.80
C ARG A 125 -5.39 7.10 2.68
N SER A 126 -5.69 6.12 3.52
CA SER A 126 -6.84 5.21 3.34
C SER A 126 -7.62 4.90 4.59
N ARG A 127 -7.20 5.41 5.74
CA ARG A 127 -7.82 5.10 7.03
C ARG A 127 -7.80 6.33 7.94
N MET A 128 -8.97 6.63 8.48
CA MET A 128 -9.08 7.51 9.64
C MET A 128 -8.42 6.82 10.84
N GLU A 129 -7.96 7.61 11.80
CA GLU A 129 -7.26 7.22 13.03
C GLU A 129 -6.01 6.35 12.80
N ALA A 130 -5.57 6.21 11.54
CA ALA A 130 -4.40 5.42 11.13
C ALA A 130 -4.44 3.95 11.61
N ASP A 131 -5.63 3.36 11.76
CA ASP A 131 -5.86 2.00 12.27
C ASP A 131 -5.47 0.86 11.30
N GLY A 132 -5.05 1.20 10.09
CA GLY A 132 -4.59 0.22 9.10
C GLY A 132 -3.15 -0.24 9.34
N ALA A 133 -2.79 -1.40 8.77
CA ALA A 133 -1.45 -1.97 8.79
C ALA A 133 -0.96 -2.31 7.37
N PHE A 134 0.37 -2.26 7.15
CA PHE A 134 1.00 -2.69 5.90
C PHE A 134 2.48 -3.01 6.15
N TYR A 135 2.97 -4.15 5.72
CA TYR A 135 4.29 -4.73 6.02
C TYR A 135 4.53 -5.13 7.49
N SER A 136 3.74 -4.70 8.42
CA SER A 136 3.73 -5.03 9.84
C SER A 136 2.33 -5.49 10.24
N GLU A 137 2.21 -6.23 11.34
CA GLU A 137 0.92 -6.59 11.95
C GLU A 137 0.37 -5.45 12.82
N ARG A 138 1.23 -4.51 13.20
CA ARG A 138 0.88 -3.36 14.01
C ARG A 138 0.25 -2.26 13.17
N SER A 139 -0.68 -1.52 13.77
CA SER A 139 -1.35 -0.39 13.13
C SER A 139 -0.37 0.75 12.85
N PHE A 140 -0.66 1.55 11.83
CA PHE A 140 0.10 2.78 11.59
C PHE A 140 -0.02 3.77 12.75
N ARG A 141 -1.09 3.69 13.56
CA ARG A 141 -1.26 4.51 14.76
C ARG A 141 -0.21 4.15 15.81
N ASP A 142 -0.04 2.85 16.11
CA ASP A 142 0.97 2.40 17.08
C ASP A 142 2.38 2.80 16.64
N LEU A 143 2.70 2.61 15.36
CA LEU A 143 3.99 2.99 14.79
C LEU A 143 4.20 4.51 14.81
N PHE A 144 3.14 5.29 14.60
CA PHE A 144 3.18 6.75 14.67
C PHE A 144 3.42 7.26 16.10
N ASP A 145 2.75 6.66 17.08
CA ASP A 145 2.93 6.99 18.49
C ASP A 145 4.38 6.71 18.95
N GLU A 146 4.99 5.63 18.47
CA GLU A 146 6.42 5.36 18.71
C GLU A 146 7.34 6.33 17.98
N ALA A 147 7.05 6.69 16.76
CA ALA A 147 7.83 7.67 16.01
C ALA A 147 7.76 9.07 16.63
N MET A 148 6.62 9.44 17.21
CA MET A 148 6.51 10.68 18.01
C MET A 148 7.39 10.63 19.24
N LYS A 149 7.39 9.51 19.99
CA LYS A 149 8.25 9.32 21.17
C LYS A 149 9.73 9.39 20.81
N ALA A 150 10.16 8.70 19.74
CA ALA A 150 11.54 8.75 19.26
C ALA A 150 11.99 10.16 18.89
N LYS A 151 11.07 10.98 18.38
CA LYS A 151 11.31 12.38 18.04
C LYS A 151 11.20 13.33 19.24
N ASN A 152 10.81 12.86 20.43
CA ASN A 152 10.42 13.67 21.58
C ASN A 152 9.30 14.69 21.26
N VAL A 153 8.28 14.26 20.53
CA VAL A 153 7.14 15.07 20.10
C VAL A 153 5.87 14.37 20.55
N SER A 154 4.93 15.11 21.09
CA SER A 154 3.57 14.65 21.39
C SER A 154 2.57 15.06 20.32
N LEU A 155 1.38 14.46 20.33
CA LEU A 155 0.28 14.90 19.47
C LEU A 155 -0.15 16.36 19.81
N GLU A 156 0.01 16.77 21.08
CA GLU A 156 -0.22 18.13 21.52
C GLU A 156 0.78 19.11 20.92
N ASP A 157 2.06 18.73 20.83
CA ASP A 157 3.08 19.57 20.18
C ASP A 157 2.81 19.74 18.69
N ILE A 158 2.34 18.68 18.02
CA ILE A 158 1.90 18.76 16.63
C ILE A 158 0.68 19.69 16.54
N SER A 159 -0.27 19.58 17.45
CA SER A 159 -1.45 20.47 17.51
C SER A 159 -1.07 21.94 17.71
N LYS A 160 -0.06 22.23 18.51
CA LYS A 160 0.48 23.60 18.67
C LYS A 160 1.07 24.13 17.36
N VAL A 161 1.79 23.28 16.61
CA VAL A 161 2.38 23.67 15.31
C VAL A 161 1.33 23.99 14.27
N ILE A 162 0.24 23.19 14.20
CA ILE A 162 -0.85 23.45 13.25
C ILE A 162 -1.73 24.63 13.67
N GLY A 163 -1.79 24.93 14.96
CA GLY A 163 -2.65 25.95 15.54
C GLY A 163 -4.09 25.50 15.70
N GLU A 164 -4.86 26.28 16.43
CA GLU A 164 -6.31 26.07 16.58
C GLU A 164 -7.07 26.75 15.43
N PRO A 165 -8.13 26.11 14.90
CA PRO A 165 -9.07 26.80 14.04
C PRO A 165 -9.71 27.98 14.78
N ASP A 166 -9.85 29.11 14.11
CA ASP A 166 -10.50 30.34 14.63
C ASP A 166 -11.78 30.65 13.83
N ASP A 167 -12.39 31.83 14.08
CA ASP A 167 -13.62 32.22 13.42
C ASP A 167 -13.50 32.35 11.88
N ASN A 168 -12.30 32.48 11.34
CA ASN A 168 -12.05 32.58 9.91
C ASN A 168 -11.50 31.26 9.32
N VAL A 169 -11.19 30.27 10.16
CA VAL A 169 -10.55 29.03 9.83
C VAL A 169 -11.41 27.84 10.22
N GLU A 170 -11.81 27.05 9.26
CA GLU A 170 -12.63 25.86 9.46
C GLU A 170 -11.80 24.66 9.97
N ALA A 171 -10.59 24.50 9.43
CA ALA A 171 -9.68 23.44 9.85
C ALA A 171 -8.20 23.84 9.72
N THR A 172 -7.37 23.26 10.57
CA THR A 172 -5.91 23.34 10.48
C THR A 172 -5.33 21.92 10.36
N PHE A 173 -4.24 21.76 9.60
CA PHE A 173 -3.66 20.44 9.36
C PHE A 173 -2.16 20.47 9.08
N ILE A 174 -1.53 19.31 9.23
CA ILE A 174 -0.15 19.04 8.82
C ILE A 174 -0.06 17.67 8.15
N THR A 175 0.76 17.56 7.10
CA THR A 175 1.13 16.28 6.53
C THR A 175 2.55 15.92 6.94
N LEU A 176 2.68 14.76 7.55
CA LEU A 176 3.93 14.15 8.00
C LEU A 176 4.26 12.92 7.13
N VAL A 177 5.52 12.56 7.10
CA VAL A 177 5.99 11.24 6.61
C VAL A 177 6.68 10.54 7.77
N MET A 178 6.20 9.36 8.11
CA MET A 178 6.72 8.49 9.15
C MET A 178 7.62 7.42 8.55
N ALA A 179 8.85 7.29 9.04
CA ALA A 179 9.69 6.11 8.85
C ALA A 179 9.77 5.32 10.16
N HIS A 180 9.66 4.00 10.08
CA HIS A 180 9.69 3.13 11.24
C HIS A 180 10.43 1.82 10.92
N PRO A 181 11.22 1.24 11.86
CA PRO A 181 11.92 -0.03 11.65
C PRO A 181 11.02 -1.16 11.14
N GLU A 182 9.84 -1.33 11.74
CA GLU A 182 8.87 -2.36 11.36
C GLU A 182 8.13 -2.07 10.04
N HIS A 183 8.26 -0.87 9.47
CA HIS A 183 7.68 -0.53 8.18
C HIS A 183 8.77 -0.21 7.15
N ARG A 184 9.76 -1.06 7.04
CA ARG A 184 10.85 -0.90 6.08
C ARG A 184 10.33 -1.07 4.64
N VAL A 185 10.55 -0.06 3.79
CA VAL A 185 10.27 -0.15 2.34
C VAL A 185 11.53 -0.59 1.59
N VAL A 186 12.59 0.23 1.56
CA VAL A 186 13.90 -0.10 1.00
C VAL A 186 15.01 0.15 2.01
N ARG A 187 15.10 1.40 2.48
CA ARG A 187 16.11 1.80 3.43
C ARG A 187 15.90 1.11 4.77
N SER A 188 16.96 0.59 5.37
CA SER A 188 16.92 0.17 6.78
C SER A 188 16.72 1.41 7.67
N VAL A 189 15.76 1.33 8.57
CA VAL A 189 15.44 2.38 9.55
C VAL A 189 15.84 1.83 10.90
N GLU A 190 16.85 2.44 11.53
CA GLU A 190 17.33 2.03 12.85
C GLU A 190 16.44 2.59 13.96
N GLU A 191 16.01 3.84 13.80
CA GLU A 191 15.16 4.55 14.73
C GLU A 191 14.00 5.22 13.99
N ALA A 192 12.82 5.15 14.57
CA ALA A 192 11.61 5.77 14.01
C ALA A 192 11.78 7.30 13.92
N ASN A 193 11.27 7.90 12.84
CA ASN A 193 11.40 9.33 12.60
C ASN A 193 10.18 9.90 11.88
N LEU A 194 9.97 11.22 12.01
CA LEU A 194 8.92 11.99 11.39
C LEU A 194 9.49 13.18 10.64
N TRP A 195 8.96 13.44 9.43
CA TRP A 195 9.24 14.65 8.67
C TRP A 195 7.95 15.37 8.33
N ALA A 196 7.90 16.69 8.58
CA ALA A 196 6.81 17.54 8.17
C ALA A 196 7.03 18.03 6.74
N ILE A 197 6.03 17.83 5.89
CA ILE A 197 6.09 18.24 4.49
C ILE A 197 5.54 19.65 4.31
N TYR A 198 4.37 19.91 4.86
CA TYR A 198 3.77 21.24 5.00
C TYR A 198 2.64 21.20 6.04
N ARG A 199 2.23 22.35 6.50
CA ARG A 199 0.96 22.57 7.19
C ARG A 199 0.01 23.39 6.32
N GLY A 200 -1.25 23.38 6.66
CA GLY A 200 -2.23 24.18 5.95
C GLY A 200 -3.40 24.60 6.81
N VAL A 201 -4.15 25.54 6.30
CA VAL A 201 -5.41 26.04 6.88
C VAL A 201 -6.51 25.98 5.83
N VAL A 202 -7.70 25.59 6.26
CA VAL A 202 -8.91 25.64 5.45
C VAL A 202 -9.72 26.84 5.93
N LYS A 203 -9.96 27.80 5.04
CA LYS A 203 -10.80 28.98 5.33
C LYS A 203 -12.28 28.60 5.28
N ASN A 204 -13.13 29.42 5.93
CA ASN A 204 -14.58 29.21 5.94
C ASN A 204 -15.21 29.16 4.54
N ASP A 205 -14.63 29.88 3.58
CA ASP A 205 -15.08 29.88 2.17
C ASP A 205 -14.60 28.67 1.37
N GLY A 206 -13.80 27.78 1.98
CA GLY A 206 -13.27 26.58 1.34
C GLY A 206 -11.92 26.76 0.68
N VAL A 207 -11.32 27.95 0.69
CA VAL A 207 -9.95 28.16 0.23
C VAL A 207 -8.98 27.47 1.18
N VAL A 208 -7.99 26.75 0.63
CA VAL A 208 -6.95 26.10 1.41
C VAL A 208 -5.61 26.77 1.17
N GLU A 209 -4.98 27.22 2.24
CA GLU A 209 -3.65 27.84 2.23
C GLU A 209 -2.60 26.90 2.79
N PHE A 210 -1.41 26.86 2.19
CA PHE A 210 -0.30 25.98 2.56
C PHE A 210 0.92 26.77 3.00
N TYR A 211 1.63 26.22 3.99
CA TYR A 211 2.80 26.83 4.62
C TYR A 211 3.92 25.80 4.79
N THR A 212 5.13 26.18 4.44
CA THR A 212 6.34 25.35 4.61
C THR A 212 7.38 26.02 5.51
N ASP A 213 7.43 27.34 5.55
CA ASP A 213 8.53 28.09 6.14
C ASP A 213 8.46 28.19 7.67
N ASP A 214 7.28 27.98 8.24
CA ASP A 214 7.03 28.03 9.69
C ASP A 214 7.05 26.66 10.37
N LEU A 215 7.40 25.60 9.62
CA LEU A 215 7.62 24.29 10.22
C LEU A 215 8.92 24.24 11.02
N PRO A 216 8.96 23.52 12.16
CA PRO A 216 10.19 23.34 12.92
C PRO A 216 11.31 22.77 12.03
N ALA A 217 12.49 23.38 12.04
CA ALA A 217 13.61 22.97 11.18
C ALA A 217 13.99 21.49 11.37
N ALA A 218 13.92 20.99 12.62
CA ALA A 218 14.21 19.59 12.96
C ALA A 218 13.19 18.59 12.39
N TRP A 219 12.04 19.06 11.90
CA TRP A 219 11.01 18.21 11.32
C TRP A 219 11.05 18.19 9.79
N ARG A 220 11.84 19.07 9.18
CA ARG A 220 11.88 19.18 7.71
C ARG A 220 12.75 18.10 7.08
N PRO A 221 12.41 17.64 5.86
CA PRO A 221 13.37 16.91 5.03
C PRO A 221 14.62 17.75 4.78
N LYS A 222 15.73 17.09 4.49
CA LYS A 222 16.95 17.79 4.09
C LYS A 222 16.68 18.59 2.80
N THR A 223 16.90 19.90 2.88
CA THR A 223 16.83 20.81 1.72
C THR A 223 18.22 20.97 1.12
N TYR A 224 18.33 20.91 -0.20
CA TYR A 224 19.58 21.15 -0.94
C TYR A 224 19.59 22.55 -1.51
N ASP A 225 18.48 22.98 -2.12
CA ASP A 225 18.30 24.31 -2.65
C ASP A 225 16.94 24.85 -2.16
N ALA A 226 16.98 25.93 -1.41
CA ALA A 226 15.78 26.66 -0.97
C ALA A 226 15.21 27.53 -2.08
N ALA A 227 16.07 28.00 -2.98
CA ALA A 227 15.75 28.71 -4.21
C ALA A 227 16.75 28.31 -5.29
N PHE A 228 16.27 27.71 -6.36
CA PHE A 228 17.05 27.30 -7.51
C PHE A 228 16.29 27.72 -8.77
N GLU A 229 16.92 28.55 -9.60
CA GLU A 229 16.33 29.00 -10.86
C GLU A 229 16.62 27.98 -11.97
N ALA A 230 15.59 27.50 -12.64
CA ALA A 230 15.72 26.63 -13.79
C ALA A 230 14.90 27.18 -14.98
N ALA A 231 15.53 27.25 -16.14
CA ALA A 231 14.87 27.68 -17.38
C ALA A 231 14.09 26.53 -18.05
N ASP A 232 14.56 25.30 -17.86
CA ASP A 232 14.01 24.10 -18.47
C ASP A 232 14.29 22.86 -17.61
N TRP A 233 13.74 21.71 -18.00
CA TRP A 233 13.96 20.46 -17.28
C TRP A 233 15.42 19.96 -17.33
N ALA A 234 16.17 20.28 -18.38
CA ALA A 234 17.58 19.88 -18.47
C ALA A 234 18.44 20.50 -17.36
N ALA A 235 18.16 21.76 -17.01
CA ALA A 235 18.80 22.43 -15.87
C ALA A 235 18.43 21.75 -14.54
N VAL A 236 17.16 21.36 -14.35
CA VAL A 236 16.70 20.61 -13.16
C VAL A 236 17.41 19.25 -13.08
N GLU A 237 17.47 18.51 -14.18
CA GLU A 237 18.12 17.21 -14.24
C GLU A 237 19.62 17.30 -13.94
N ALA A 238 20.31 18.28 -14.52
CA ALA A 238 21.73 18.52 -14.24
C ALA A 238 21.97 18.76 -12.75
N ARG A 239 21.17 19.61 -12.12
CA ARG A 239 21.28 19.91 -10.69
C ARG A 239 20.96 18.67 -9.82
N CYS A 240 19.88 17.94 -10.14
CA CYS A 240 19.52 16.71 -9.41
C CYS A 240 20.61 15.62 -9.55
N ASN A 241 21.21 15.48 -10.73
CA ASN A 241 22.32 14.55 -10.96
C ASN A 241 23.57 14.93 -10.17
N GLU A 242 23.86 16.21 -10.01
CA GLU A 242 24.96 16.68 -9.15
C GLU A 242 24.72 16.27 -7.68
N ILE A 243 23.51 16.54 -7.15
CA ILE A 243 23.14 16.16 -5.77
C ILE A 243 23.18 14.65 -5.58
N LYS A 244 22.84 13.86 -6.59
CA LYS A 244 22.87 12.40 -6.56
C LYS A 244 24.27 11.82 -6.44
N LYS A 245 25.34 12.53 -6.83
CA LYS A 245 26.72 12.02 -6.74
C LYS A 245 27.05 11.61 -5.32
N GLY A 246 27.55 10.38 -5.12
CA GLY A 246 27.90 9.83 -3.82
C GLY A 246 26.72 9.39 -2.94
N LYS A 247 25.48 9.47 -3.41
CA LYS A 247 24.33 8.94 -2.68
C LYS A 247 24.29 7.40 -2.76
N PRO A 248 23.92 6.72 -1.66
CA PRO A 248 23.84 5.27 -1.67
C PRO A 248 22.65 4.78 -2.50
N TRP A 249 22.68 3.52 -2.93
CA TRP A 249 21.63 2.89 -3.74
C TRP A 249 20.24 2.90 -3.05
N TYR A 250 20.21 2.87 -1.71
CA TYR A 250 18.95 2.88 -0.93
C TYR A 250 18.39 4.29 -0.70
N TRP A 251 19.06 5.35 -1.12
CA TRP A 251 18.51 6.70 -1.09
C TRP A 251 17.40 6.84 -2.13
N GLN A 252 16.21 7.30 -1.69
CA GLN A 252 15.01 7.29 -2.54
C GLN A 252 15.09 8.27 -3.72
N GLY A 253 15.74 9.42 -3.53
CA GLY A 253 15.83 10.47 -4.54
C GLY A 253 15.50 11.85 -4.00
N LEU A 254 15.07 12.74 -4.91
CA LEU A 254 14.70 14.12 -4.64
C LEU A 254 13.23 14.39 -4.98
N VAL A 255 12.67 15.36 -4.30
CA VAL A 255 11.46 16.06 -4.73
C VAL A 255 11.84 17.50 -5.04
N VAL A 256 11.44 17.95 -6.23
CA VAL A 256 11.57 19.32 -6.70
C VAL A 256 10.21 19.98 -6.61
N HIS A 257 10.14 21.17 -6.06
CA HIS A 257 8.89 21.89 -5.79
C HIS A 257 8.87 23.26 -6.46
N ALA A 258 7.71 23.63 -7.01
CA ALA A 258 7.33 25.01 -7.32
C ALA A 258 5.93 25.25 -6.76
N GLY A 259 5.82 25.90 -5.62
CA GLY A 259 4.57 26.01 -4.88
C GLY A 259 3.99 24.61 -4.55
N LEU A 260 2.76 24.32 -5.00
CA LEU A 260 2.12 23.01 -4.83
C LEU A 260 2.54 21.99 -5.90
N GLN A 261 3.09 22.44 -7.02
CA GLN A 261 3.58 21.53 -8.05
C GLN A 261 4.82 20.81 -7.55
N ARG A 262 4.89 19.52 -7.82
CA ARG A 262 5.96 18.65 -7.33
C ARG A 262 6.40 17.69 -8.42
N TRP A 263 7.73 17.52 -8.56
CA TRP A 263 8.34 16.52 -9.44
C TRP A 263 9.24 15.60 -8.61
N ARG A 264 9.29 14.32 -8.99
CA ARG A 264 10.17 13.35 -8.33
C ARG A 264 11.31 12.95 -9.24
N PHE A 265 12.50 13.13 -8.71
CA PHE A 265 13.74 12.62 -9.30
C PHE A 265 14.19 11.40 -8.50
N ARG A 266 13.81 10.20 -8.96
CA ARG A 266 14.05 8.96 -8.23
C ARG A 266 15.44 8.39 -8.48
N ASN A 267 15.98 7.72 -7.46
CA ASN A 267 17.11 6.81 -7.62
C ASN A 267 16.61 5.50 -8.26
N ALA A 268 17.15 5.15 -9.41
CA ALA A 268 16.73 3.98 -10.18
C ALA A 268 16.95 2.66 -9.41
N ASP A 269 18.05 2.55 -8.66
CA ASP A 269 18.34 1.35 -7.86
C ASP A 269 17.34 1.19 -6.72
N HIS A 270 17.05 2.27 -6.00
CA HIS A 270 16.01 2.26 -4.97
C HIS A 270 14.64 1.88 -5.57
N ASP A 271 14.25 2.47 -6.70
CA ASP A 271 12.94 2.19 -7.32
C ASP A 271 12.85 0.73 -7.82
N ARG A 272 13.95 0.18 -8.34
CA ARG A 272 14.06 -1.23 -8.71
C ARG A 272 13.85 -2.16 -7.49
N VAL A 273 14.55 -1.92 -6.40
CA VAL A 273 14.40 -2.72 -5.17
C VAL A 273 12.99 -2.61 -4.62
N ARG A 274 12.44 -1.40 -4.55
CA ARG A 274 11.09 -1.16 -4.08
C ARG A 274 10.03 -1.88 -4.92
N ARG A 275 10.12 -1.77 -6.24
CA ARG A 275 9.11 -2.33 -7.15
C ARG A 275 9.26 -3.85 -7.31
N ASP A 276 10.48 -4.30 -7.56
CA ASP A 276 10.71 -5.66 -8.02
C ASP A 276 10.96 -6.65 -6.87
N LEU A 277 11.57 -6.20 -5.78
CA LEU A 277 11.87 -7.05 -4.62
C LEU A 277 10.86 -6.85 -3.49
N ARG A 278 10.68 -5.64 -2.98
CA ARG A 278 9.72 -5.40 -1.89
C ARG A 278 8.28 -5.64 -2.34
N GLY A 279 7.91 -5.10 -3.50
CA GLY A 279 6.57 -5.26 -4.07
C GLY A 279 5.48 -4.50 -3.32
N SER A 280 4.23 -4.81 -3.66
CA SER A 280 3.03 -4.20 -3.08
C SER A 280 2.20 -5.17 -2.24
N GLU A 281 2.73 -6.35 -1.97
CA GLU A 281 2.07 -7.35 -1.13
C GLU A 281 2.14 -6.92 0.35
N SER A 282 0.98 -6.80 0.99
CA SER A 282 0.88 -6.56 2.43
C SER A 282 1.22 -7.82 3.23
N ASN A 283 0.95 -9.00 2.67
CA ASN A 283 1.22 -10.29 3.29
C ASN A 283 2.62 -10.80 2.91
N SER A 284 3.44 -11.14 3.91
CA SER A 284 4.83 -11.60 3.72
C SER A 284 4.92 -12.95 3.01
N PHE A 285 3.98 -13.89 3.25
CA PHE A 285 3.92 -15.15 2.52
C PHE A 285 3.57 -14.94 1.04
N GLY A 286 2.65 -14.03 0.74
CA GLY A 286 2.35 -13.64 -0.65
C GLY A 286 3.57 -13.08 -1.38
N ARG A 287 4.37 -12.24 -0.70
CA ARG A 287 5.66 -11.74 -1.22
C ARG A 287 6.63 -12.89 -1.47
N PHE A 288 6.77 -13.83 -0.52
CA PHE A 288 7.59 -15.01 -0.69
C PHE A 288 7.18 -15.82 -1.92
N LEU A 289 5.88 -16.09 -2.12
CA LEU A 289 5.37 -16.84 -3.27
C LEU A 289 5.73 -16.16 -4.61
N ARG A 290 5.58 -14.84 -4.71
CA ARG A 290 5.97 -14.07 -5.90
C ARG A 290 7.47 -14.14 -6.16
N LEU A 291 8.29 -13.91 -5.14
CA LEU A 291 9.74 -13.95 -5.26
C LEU A 291 10.25 -15.37 -5.59
N ARG A 292 9.62 -16.38 -5.01
CA ARG A 292 9.93 -17.79 -5.28
C ARG A 292 9.63 -18.17 -6.73
N SER A 293 8.46 -17.78 -7.23
CA SER A 293 8.07 -18.07 -8.64
C SER A 293 9.01 -17.39 -9.65
N SER A 294 9.54 -16.21 -9.31
CA SER A 294 10.50 -15.45 -10.12
C SER A 294 11.96 -15.79 -9.83
N LYS A 295 12.25 -16.75 -8.93
CA LYS A 295 13.60 -17.17 -8.51
C LYS A 295 14.44 -16.04 -7.88
N ARG A 296 13.79 -15.06 -7.23
CA ARG A 296 14.44 -13.87 -6.66
C ARG A 296 14.55 -13.86 -5.14
N VAL A 297 14.22 -14.98 -4.46
CA VAL A 297 14.29 -15.07 -2.99
C VAL A 297 15.67 -14.73 -2.46
N GLN A 298 16.74 -15.25 -3.06
CA GLN A 298 18.11 -14.99 -2.58
C GLN A 298 18.52 -13.52 -2.79
N GLU A 299 18.11 -12.90 -3.90
CA GLU A 299 18.35 -11.47 -4.15
C GLU A 299 17.63 -10.61 -3.10
N TYR A 300 16.40 -10.97 -2.76
CA TYR A 300 15.63 -10.31 -1.71
C TYR A 300 16.31 -10.42 -0.34
N LEU A 301 16.67 -11.63 0.08
CA LEU A 301 17.23 -11.89 1.40
C LEU A 301 18.65 -11.30 1.62
N ARG A 302 19.38 -10.94 0.55
CA ARG A 302 20.62 -10.15 0.66
C ARG A 302 20.38 -8.73 1.13
N ILE A 303 19.18 -8.20 0.90
CA ILE A 303 18.79 -6.82 1.26
C ILE A 303 17.97 -6.83 2.55
N TYR A 304 17.00 -7.75 2.68
CA TYR A 304 16.07 -7.87 3.80
C TYR A 304 16.45 -9.10 4.63
N THR A 305 17.58 -8.99 5.32
CA THR A 305 18.14 -10.10 6.12
C THR A 305 17.25 -10.47 7.31
N GLU A 306 16.45 -9.53 7.78
CA GLU A 306 15.46 -9.72 8.84
C GLU A 306 14.37 -10.73 8.48
N ASP A 307 14.09 -10.94 7.21
CA ASP A 307 13.07 -11.88 6.73
C ASP A 307 13.59 -13.34 6.55
N ASN A 308 14.89 -13.62 6.85
CA ASN A 308 15.47 -14.94 6.61
C ASN A 308 14.72 -16.08 7.30
N GLU A 309 14.44 -15.96 8.60
CA GLU A 309 13.75 -17.01 9.36
C GLU A 309 12.32 -17.23 8.87
N ALA A 310 11.60 -16.13 8.61
CA ALA A 310 10.25 -16.18 8.08
C ALA A 310 10.22 -16.89 6.70
N PHE A 311 11.15 -16.58 5.81
CA PHE A 311 11.22 -17.19 4.48
C PHE A 311 11.63 -18.68 4.51
N GLN A 312 12.46 -19.08 5.46
CA GLN A 312 12.74 -20.50 5.69
C GLN A 312 11.49 -21.25 6.17
N ARG A 313 10.70 -20.67 7.07
CA ARG A 313 9.40 -21.21 7.50
C ARG A 313 8.45 -21.30 6.30
N PHE A 314 8.32 -20.23 5.51
CA PHE A 314 7.46 -20.19 4.33
C PHE A 314 7.83 -21.24 3.27
N GLU A 315 9.11 -21.55 3.09
CA GLU A 315 9.51 -22.62 2.17
C GLU A 315 9.07 -24.01 2.68
N ARG A 316 9.10 -24.25 4.01
CA ARG A 316 8.55 -25.49 4.59
C ARG A 316 7.04 -25.56 4.39
N ASP A 317 6.33 -24.48 4.73
CA ASP A 317 4.88 -24.39 4.60
C ASP A 317 4.42 -24.57 3.16
N TYR A 318 5.12 -23.95 2.22
CA TYR A 318 4.87 -24.13 0.79
C TYR A 318 5.02 -25.58 0.32
N ARG A 319 6.03 -26.27 0.80
CA ARG A 319 6.24 -27.70 0.47
C ARG A 319 5.12 -28.57 1.03
N GLU A 320 4.70 -28.30 2.26
CA GLU A 320 3.58 -29.04 2.88
C GLU A 320 2.26 -28.73 2.14
N LEU A 321 1.97 -27.47 1.84
CA LEU A 321 0.79 -27.11 1.03
C LEU A 321 0.77 -27.82 -0.32
N THR A 322 1.93 -27.96 -0.97
CA THR A 322 2.03 -28.67 -2.26
C THR A 322 1.71 -30.15 -2.12
N LYS A 323 2.17 -30.81 -1.04
CA LYS A 323 1.83 -32.22 -0.74
C LYS A 323 0.33 -32.38 -0.43
N VAL A 324 -0.21 -31.45 0.35
CA VAL A 324 -1.64 -31.42 0.70
C VAL A 324 -2.48 -31.25 -0.56
N LEU A 325 -2.12 -30.36 -1.47
CA LEU A 325 -2.79 -30.19 -2.76
C LEU A 325 -2.76 -31.48 -3.59
N TYR A 326 -1.60 -32.15 -3.65
CA TYR A 326 -1.46 -33.42 -4.34
C TYR A 326 -2.35 -34.51 -3.72
N THR A 327 -2.44 -34.59 -2.40
CA THR A 327 -3.32 -35.53 -1.69
C THR A 327 -4.78 -35.29 -2.04
N TRP A 328 -5.24 -34.04 -2.05
CA TRP A 328 -6.60 -33.70 -2.47
C TRP A 328 -6.86 -34.10 -3.92
N TYR A 329 -5.92 -33.85 -4.81
CA TYR A 329 -6.02 -34.28 -6.20
C TYR A 329 -6.15 -35.80 -6.32
N CYS A 330 -5.32 -36.57 -5.61
CA CYS A 330 -5.37 -38.02 -5.65
C CYS A 330 -6.73 -38.55 -5.15
N ARG A 331 -7.21 -38.07 -4.02
CA ARG A 331 -8.51 -38.47 -3.47
C ARG A 331 -9.69 -38.16 -4.40
N CYS A 332 -9.64 -37.04 -5.09
CA CYS A 332 -10.71 -36.65 -6.00
C CYS A 332 -10.65 -37.37 -7.35
N HIS A 333 -9.49 -37.39 -8.00
CA HIS A 333 -9.35 -37.80 -9.41
C HIS A 333 -8.71 -39.17 -9.65
N LYS A 334 -7.99 -39.74 -8.67
CA LYS A 334 -7.40 -41.06 -8.80
C LYS A 334 -8.16 -42.13 -8.03
N GLU A 335 -8.51 -41.80 -6.79
CA GLU A 335 -9.15 -42.74 -5.87
C GLU A 335 -10.67 -42.64 -5.89
N HIS A 336 -11.21 -41.53 -6.44
CA HIS A 336 -12.64 -41.23 -6.47
C HIS A 336 -13.34 -41.29 -5.08
N GLY A 337 -12.55 -41.11 -4.00
CA GLY A 337 -13.01 -41.18 -2.62
C GLY A 337 -13.69 -39.91 -2.10
N VAL A 338 -13.47 -38.77 -2.77
CA VAL A 338 -14.03 -37.47 -2.37
C VAL A 338 -14.59 -36.75 -3.60
N ALA A 339 -15.85 -36.36 -3.54
CA ALA A 339 -16.46 -35.55 -4.60
C ALA A 339 -15.88 -34.12 -4.59
N PHE A 340 -15.63 -33.56 -5.78
CA PHE A 340 -15.06 -32.20 -5.94
C PHE A 340 -15.80 -31.13 -5.13
N LYS A 341 -17.13 -31.19 -5.09
CA LYS A 341 -17.98 -30.22 -4.39
C LYS A 341 -17.86 -30.27 -2.85
N VAL A 342 -17.32 -31.35 -2.30
CA VAL A 342 -17.16 -31.55 -0.85
C VAL A 342 -15.81 -31.02 -0.35
N MET A 343 -14.86 -30.77 -1.27
CA MET A 343 -13.57 -30.19 -0.90
C MET A 343 -13.71 -28.75 -0.37
N PRO A 344 -12.80 -28.29 0.48
CA PRO A 344 -12.74 -26.88 0.90
C PRO A 344 -12.73 -25.93 -0.30
N LYS A 345 -13.46 -24.81 -0.18
CA LYS A 345 -13.57 -23.84 -1.30
C LYS A 345 -12.25 -23.24 -1.73
N SER A 346 -11.27 -23.15 -0.83
CA SER A 346 -9.92 -22.69 -1.15
C SER A 346 -9.11 -23.67 -1.97
N VAL A 347 -9.39 -24.98 -1.83
CA VAL A 347 -8.69 -26.06 -2.55
C VAL A 347 -9.26 -26.25 -3.96
N GLN A 348 -10.57 -26.07 -4.13
CA GLN A 348 -11.27 -26.33 -5.38
C GLN A 348 -10.63 -25.65 -6.60
N PRO A 349 -10.31 -24.34 -6.59
CA PRO A 349 -9.69 -23.68 -7.75
C PRO A 349 -8.33 -24.31 -8.12
N LEU A 350 -7.52 -24.67 -7.12
CA LEU A 350 -6.21 -25.26 -7.35
C LEU A 350 -6.30 -26.67 -7.93
N VAL A 351 -7.20 -27.51 -7.40
CA VAL A 351 -7.43 -28.88 -7.92
C VAL A 351 -8.04 -28.82 -9.32
N PHE A 352 -8.94 -27.89 -9.59
CA PHE A 352 -9.54 -27.71 -10.93
C PHE A 352 -8.47 -27.36 -11.97
N GLU A 353 -7.65 -26.34 -11.72
CA GLU A 353 -6.60 -25.93 -12.64
C GLU A 353 -5.49 -26.99 -12.79
N LEU A 354 -5.18 -27.71 -11.71
CA LEU A 354 -4.23 -28.83 -11.75
C LEU A 354 -4.79 -29.99 -12.59
N HIS A 355 -6.09 -30.28 -12.51
CA HIS A 355 -6.73 -31.30 -13.34
C HIS A 355 -6.78 -30.89 -14.81
N LYS A 356 -7.07 -29.62 -15.09
CA LYS A 356 -6.99 -29.06 -16.43
C LYS A 356 -5.56 -29.22 -17.01
N TYR A 357 -4.54 -28.89 -16.24
CA TYR A 357 -3.13 -29.12 -16.65
C TYR A 357 -2.85 -30.60 -16.96
N TYR A 358 -3.37 -31.53 -16.13
CA TYR A 358 -3.25 -32.95 -16.40
C TYR A 358 -3.89 -33.34 -17.73
N LEU A 359 -5.13 -32.91 -17.98
CA LEU A 359 -5.86 -33.24 -19.21
C LEU A 359 -5.21 -32.65 -20.47
N GLU A 360 -4.71 -31.43 -20.41
CA GLU A 360 -4.17 -30.71 -21.56
C GLU A 360 -2.69 -31.06 -21.85
N LYS A 361 -1.90 -31.35 -20.83
CA LYS A 361 -0.44 -31.49 -20.99
C LYS A 361 0.10 -32.88 -20.68
N LEU A 362 -0.36 -33.51 -19.61
CA LEU A 362 0.21 -34.80 -19.18
C LEU A 362 -0.46 -36.00 -19.84
N ARG A 363 -1.79 -36.01 -19.91
CA ARG A 363 -2.56 -37.11 -20.50
C ARG A 363 -2.23 -37.35 -21.98
N PRO A 364 -2.14 -36.33 -22.84
CA PRO A 364 -1.73 -36.55 -24.25
C PRO A 364 -0.30 -37.06 -24.38
N ALA A 365 0.58 -36.78 -23.43
CA ALA A 365 1.95 -37.26 -23.35
C ALA A 365 2.08 -38.63 -22.65
N SER A 366 0.97 -39.30 -22.34
CA SER A 366 0.90 -40.57 -21.59
C SER A 366 1.61 -40.49 -20.23
N LYS A 367 1.66 -39.32 -19.59
CA LYS A 367 2.23 -39.09 -18.28
C LYS A 367 1.19 -39.06 -17.20
N SER A 368 1.49 -39.65 -16.04
CA SER A 368 0.66 -39.54 -14.84
C SER A 368 1.05 -38.31 -14.04
N LEU A 369 0.07 -37.66 -13.39
CA LEU A 369 0.36 -36.60 -12.44
C LEU A 369 0.96 -37.21 -11.15
N ARG A 370 2.20 -36.89 -10.84
CA ARG A 370 2.93 -37.23 -9.61
C ARG A 370 3.24 -35.96 -8.84
N LEU A 371 3.73 -36.08 -7.62
CA LEU A 371 4.09 -34.91 -6.79
C LEU A 371 5.13 -34.00 -7.48
N ALA A 372 6.07 -34.57 -8.24
CA ALA A 372 7.06 -33.78 -8.98
C ALA A 372 6.43 -32.85 -10.03
N GLU A 373 5.41 -33.34 -10.76
CA GLU A 373 4.67 -32.55 -11.72
C GLU A 373 3.84 -31.45 -11.03
N VAL A 374 3.30 -31.72 -9.83
CA VAL A 374 2.57 -30.70 -9.03
C VAL A 374 3.51 -29.60 -8.54
N ILE A 375 4.73 -29.96 -8.11
CA ILE A 375 5.76 -28.97 -7.69
C ILE A 375 6.13 -28.05 -8.86
N GLN A 376 6.29 -28.61 -10.04
CA GLN A 376 6.58 -27.80 -11.24
C GLN A 376 5.39 -26.95 -11.62
N TRP A 377 4.20 -27.55 -11.70
CA TRP A 377 2.98 -26.85 -12.06
C TRP A 377 2.67 -25.67 -11.14
N ILE A 378 2.71 -25.85 -9.81
CA ILE A 378 2.37 -24.78 -8.86
C ILE A 378 3.35 -23.61 -8.96
N THR A 379 4.63 -23.89 -9.27
CA THR A 379 5.63 -22.83 -9.51
C THR A 379 5.29 -21.98 -10.74
N ASP A 380 4.77 -22.61 -11.81
CA ASP A 380 4.33 -21.88 -13.00
C ASP A 380 2.97 -21.23 -12.79
N TYR A 381 2.06 -21.87 -12.08
CA TYR A 381 0.74 -21.34 -11.71
C TYR A 381 0.84 -20.02 -10.90
N LEU A 382 1.83 -19.92 -10.00
CA LEU A 382 2.08 -18.69 -9.23
C LEU A 382 2.41 -17.46 -10.08
N LYS A 383 2.88 -17.64 -11.33
CA LYS A 383 3.15 -16.53 -12.27
C LYS A 383 1.87 -15.97 -12.90
N GLY A 384 0.77 -16.70 -12.82
CA GLY A 384 -0.52 -16.29 -13.35
C GLY A 384 -1.24 -15.26 -12.45
N PRO A 385 -2.26 -14.58 -12.96
CA PRO A 385 -2.92 -13.45 -12.29
C PRO A 385 -3.59 -13.84 -10.97
N PHE A 386 -4.02 -15.09 -10.81
CA PHE A 386 -4.70 -15.58 -9.60
C PHE A 386 -3.85 -16.54 -8.77
N GLY A 387 -2.63 -16.89 -9.23
CA GLY A 387 -1.80 -17.92 -8.63
C GLY A 387 -1.48 -17.64 -7.17
N VAL A 388 -0.92 -16.47 -6.89
CA VAL A 388 -0.55 -16.06 -5.52
C VAL A 388 -1.78 -15.98 -4.62
N SER A 389 -2.88 -15.36 -5.08
CA SER A 389 -4.08 -15.17 -4.28
C SER A 389 -4.78 -16.49 -3.92
N ASN A 390 -4.81 -17.46 -4.85
CA ASN A 390 -5.42 -18.76 -4.59
C ASN A 390 -4.58 -19.60 -3.62
N VAL A 391 -3.26 -19.61 -3.77
CA VAL A 391 -2.35 -20.33 -2.85
C VAL A 391 -2.37 -19.69 -1.46
N LEU A 392 -2.42 -18.37 -1.37
CA LEU A 392 -2.53 -17.65 -0.11
C LEU A 392 -3.85 -17.97 0.62
N ARG A 393 -4.96 -18.00 -0.10
CA ARG A 393 -6.26 -18.39 0.47
C ARG A 393 -6.24 -19.83 0.99
N PHE A 394 -5.63 -20.74 0.25
CA PHE A 394 -5.47 -22.13 0.65
C PHE A 394 -4.66 -22.26 1.95
N GLN A 395 -3.53 -21.55 2.06
CA GLN A 395 -2.73 -21.52 3.28
C GLN A 395 -3.54 -21.02 4.48
N LEU A 396 -4.23 -19.88 4.34
CA LEU A 396 -5.01 -19.29 5.44
C LEU A 396 -6.12 -20.21 5.99
N GLU A 397 -6.76 -21.00 5.14
CA GLU A 397 -7.75 -21.98 5.59
C GLU A 397 -7.10 -23.21 6.24
N THR A 398 -5.89 -23.56 5.84
CA THR A 398 -5.14 -24.68 6.41
C THR A 398 -4.57 -24.33 7.79
N GLU A 399 -4.22 -23.07 8.02
CA GLU A 399 -3.73 -22.57 9.30
C GLU A 399 -4.84 -22.38 10.35
N LYS A 400 -6.10 -22.24 9.94
CA LYS A 400 -7.21 -22.20 10.90
C LYS A 400 -7.42 -23.61 11.47
N PRO A 401 -7.24 -23.82 12.78
CA PRO A 401 -7.58 -25.10 13.38
C PRO A 401 -9.07 -25.38 13.10
N PRO A 402 -9.43 -26.59 12.70
CA PRO A 402 -10.83 -26.91 12.48
C PRO A 402 -11.58 -26.76 13.81
N GLU A 403 -12.67 -26.01 13.79
CA GLU A 403 -13.67 -26.15 14.82
C GLU A 403 -14.13 -27.61 14.82
N SER A 404 -13.58 -28.41 15.75
CA SER A 404 -13.99 -29.75 16.17
C SER A 404 -14.19 -30.88 15.15
N LYS A 405 -13.80 -30.74 13.89
CA LYS A 405 -13.74 -31.89 12.93
C LYS A 405 -12.47 -31.79 12.13
N SER A 406 -11.63 -32.85 12.21
CA SER A 406 -10.45 -32.97 11.34
C SER A 406 -10.78 -32.53 9.92
N PRO A 407 -10.03 -31.59 9.33
CA PRO A 407 -10.22 -31.21 7.92
C PRO A 407 -9.92 -32.37 6.96
N TRP A 408 -9.44 -33.45 7.50
CA TRP A 408 -9.10 -34.67 6.81
C TRP A 408 -10.13 -35.76 7.15
N PRO A 409 -10.95 -36.24 6.22
CA PRO A 409 -11.75 -37.42 6.48
C PRO A 409 -10.79 -38.55 6.89
N PRO A 410 -11.13 -39.34 7.93
CA PRO A 410 -10.27 -40.42 8.39
C PRO A 410 -9.97 -41.36 7.21
N ILE A 411 -8.72 -41.77 7.12
CA ILE A 411 -8.31 -42.84 6.20
C ILE A 411 -9.08 -44.07 6.67
N GLN A 412 -10.13 -44.46 5.94
CA GLN A 412 -10.74 -45.78 6.16
C GLN A 412 -9.68 -46.80 5.77
N ALA A 413 -9.09 -47.41 6.78
CA ALA A 413 -8.28 -48.60 6.58
C ALA A 413 -9.20 -49.66 5.96
N ASN A 414 -8.96 -50.01 4.69
CA ASN A 414 -9.61 -51.16 4.07
C ASN A 414 -9.23 -52.38 4.89
N SER A 415 -10.14 -52.84 5.77
CA SER A 415 -10.04 -54.15 6.39
C SER A 415 -10.10 -55.18 5.25
N PRO A 416 -9.17 -56.14 5.18
CA PRO A 416 -9.26 -57.22 4.23
C PRO A 416 -10.56 -58.01 4.48
N LYS A 417 -11.40 -58.17 3.42
CA LYS A 417 -12.54 -59.05 3.50
C LYS A 417 -11.99 -60.46 3.74
N SER A 418 -12.28 -60.99 4.93
CA SER A 418 -12.11 -62.40 5.20
C SER A 418 -13.05 -63.22 4.35
N SER A 419 -12.55 -63.86 3.30
CA SER A 419 -13.25 -64.93 2.61
C SER A 419 -13.29 -66.14 3.52
N THR A 420 -14.41 -66.35 4.21
CA THR A 420 -14.70 -67.65 4.80
C THR A 420 -15.58 -68.37 3.79
N ASP A 421 -14.94 -69.24 3.01
CA ASP A 421 -15.64 -70.31 2.31
C ASP A 421 -16.27 -71.23 3.36
N GLN A 422 -17.56 -71.36 3.36
CA GLN A 422 -18.23 -72.51 3.92
C GLN A 422 -18.62 -73.43 2.79
N ILE A 423 -17.93 -74.57 2.77
CA ILE A 423 -18.38 -75.80 2.10
C ILE A 423 -19.44 -76.42 2.96
N GLU A 424 -20.64 -76.53 2.45
CA GLU A 424 -21.53 -77.73 2.45
C GLU A 424 -22.71 -77.50 1.50
#